data_ebe44d80c1223ecedfe15e530dedfe3e
#
_entry.id   ebe44d80c1223ecedfe15e530dedfe3e
#
_cell.length_a   1.000
_cell.length_b   1.000
_cell.length_c   1.000
_cell.angle_alpha   90.00
_cell.angle_beta   90.00
_cell.angle_gamma   90.00
#
_symmetry.space_group_name_H-M   'P 1'
#
loop_
_entity.id
_entity.type
_entity.pdbx_description
1 polymer ?
#
loop_
_entity_poly.entity_id
_entity_poly.type
_entity_poly.pdbx_seq_one_letter_code
_entity_poly.pdbx_strand_id
1 'polypeptide(L)'
;MNKAVLLLVVLISACQKKSIPSAQETFFDNLSNLCGQVFTGASTYPDDPDHDFAGKLLIANFSSCSVDEIRVKFKVGQDQSRTWIITQSEQGLLLKHDHRHADGTPDEITNYGGWANNQGNSWRQFFVADSETAELIPAAATNVWMLEYQPRSQILTYDLKRHDQPRYQAQLHPKQ
;
A
#
# COMPACT_ATOMS: atom_id res chain seq x y z
N MET A 1 32.85 13.56 62.18
CA MET A 1 31.44 13.59 61.67
C MET A 1 31.47 13.56 60.14
N ASN A 2 31.38 12.37 59.55
CA ASN A 2 31.39 12.20 58.09
C ASN A 2 29.96 12.30 57.57
N LYS A 3 29.72 13.29 56.73
CA LYS A 3 28.42 13.43 56.00
C LYS A 3 28.53 12.63 54.70
N ALA A 4 27.85 11.51 54.61
CA ALA A 4 27.68 10.76 53.37
C ALA A 4 26.68 11.52 52.47
N VAL A 5 27.11 11.95 51.29
CA VAL A 5 26.27 12.52 50.25
C VAL A 5 25.73 11.37 49.40
N LEU A 6 24.43 11.12 49.51
CA LEU A 6 23.74 10.12 48.71
C LEU A 6 23.41 10.73 47.32
N LEU A 7 24.15 10.28 46.29
CA LEU A 7 23.92 10.70 44.92
C LEU A 7 22.73 9.89 44.33
N LEU A 8 21.60 10.54 44.16
CA LEU A 8 20.39 9.95 43.54
C LEU A 8 20.59 9.95 41.99
N VAL A 9 20.92 8.80 41.42
CA VAL A 9 20.98 8.62 39.96
C VAL A 9 19.57 8.40 39.44
N VAL A 10 18.99 9.44 38.80
CA VAL A 10 17.71 9.33 38.09
C VAL A 10 17.99 8.71 36.72
N LEU A 11 17.65 7.44 36.56
CA LEU A 11 17.64 6.77 35.25
C LEU A 11 16.45 7.29 34.43
N ILE A 12 16.69 8.21 33.51
CA ILE A 12 15.71 8.64 32.50
C ILE A 12 15.68 7.54 31.44
N SER A 13 14.68 6.66 31.49
CA SER A 13 14.42 5.72 30.41
C SER A 13 13.84 6.52 29.22
N ALA A 14 14.68 6.83 28.24
CA ALA A 14 14.23 7.39 26.99
C ALA A 14 13.48 6.29 26.22
N CYS A 15 12.15 6.43 26.16
CA CYS A 15 11.32 5.63 25.26
C CYS A 15 11.73 6.00 23.81
N GLN A 16 12.57 5.17 23.19
CA GLN A 16 12.89 5.34 21.77
C GLN A 16 11.63 5.05 20.96
N LYS A 17 11.02 6.10 20.41
CA LYS A 17 9.99 5.96 19.38
C LYS A 17 10.59 5.18 18.20
N LYS A 18 9.99 4.03 17.88
CA LYS A 18 10.34 3.28 16.69
C LYS A 18 9.84 4.12 15.49
N SER A 19 10.77 4.72 14.74
CA SER A 19 10.43 5.48 13.54
C SER A 19 10.24 4.52 12.35
N ILE A 20 9.33 4.88 11.45
CA ILE A 20 9.20 4.20 10.15
C ILE A 20 10.51 4.36 9.37
N PRO A 21 10.90 3.39 8.51
CA PRO A 21 12.08 3.55 7.66
C PRO A 21 11.97 4.77 6.74
N SER A 22 13.03 5.56 6.60
CA SER A 22 13.04 6.81 5.83
C SER A 22 12.61 6.64 4.36
N ALA A 23 12.90 5.48 3.74
CA ALA A 23 12.45 5.17 2.38
C ALA A 23 10.94 4.99 2.29
N GLN A 24 10.29 4.41 3.29
CA GLN A 24 8.84 4.24 3.36
C GLN A 24 8.14 5.58 3.61
N GLU A 25 8.68 6.40 4.52
CA GLU A 25 8.17 7.76 4.78
C GLU A 25 8.23 8.62 3.52
N THR A 26 9.40 8.66 2.85
CA THR A 26 9.54 9.39 1.58
C THR A 26 8.61 8.86 0.49
N PHE A 27 8.38 7.54 0.43
CA PHE A 27 7.42 6.94 -0.51
C PHE A 27 5.99 7.42 -0.24
N PHE A 28 5.58 7.44 1.02
CA PHE A 28 4.25 7.93 1.41
C PHE A 28 4.07 9.41 1.04
N ASP A 29 5.08 10.25 1.32
CA ASP A 29 5.06 11.67 0.94
C ASP A 29 4.97 11.85 -0.58
N ASN A 30 5.73 11.06 -1.35
CA ASN A 30 5.69 11.08 -2.81
C ASN A 30 4.32 10.68 -3.36
N LEU A 31 3.67 9.67 -2.78
CA LEU A 31 2.30 9.30 -3.16
C LEU A 31 1.27 10.36 -2.72
N SER A 32 1.46 10.98 -1.56
CA SER A 32 0.58 12.06 -1.08
C SER A 32 0.55 13.25 -2.04
N ASN A 33 1.67 13.54 -2.72
CA ASN A 33 1.74 14.58 -3.75
C ASN A 33 0.90 14.26 -5.01
N LEU A 34 0.40 13.04 -5.16
CA LEU A 34 -0.52 12.63 -6.23
C LEU A 34 -1.99 12.86 -5.85
N CYS A 35 -2.26 13.38 -4.66
CA CYS A 35 -3.63 13.57 -4.18
C CYS A 35 -4.46 14.45 -5.11
N GLY A 36 -5.68 14.02 -5.39
CA GLY A 36 -6.57 14.64 -6.38
C GLY A 36 -6.30 14.25 -7.83
N GLN A 37 -5.19 13.54 -8.12
CA GLN A 37 -4.88 13.08 -9.47
C GLN A 37 -5.60 11.78 -9.79
N VAL A 38 -5.88 11.59 -11.08
CA VAL A 38 -6.49 10.39 -11.64
C VAL A 38 -5.54 9.80 -12.68
N PHE A 39 -5.28 8.51 -12.55
CA PHE A 39 -4.48 7.73 -13.50
C PHE A 39 -5.38 6.75 -14.25
N THR A 40 -5.12 6.55 -15.54
CA THR A 40 -5.85 5.60 -16.38
C THR A 40 -4.89 4.68 -17.10
N GLY A 41 -5.28 3.43 -17.31
CA GLY A 41 -4.42 2.46 -17.98
C GLY A 41 -5.07 1.10 -18.17
N ALA A 42 -4.25 0.08 -18.26
CA ALA A 42 -4.68 -1.29 -18.52
C ALA A 42 -3.78 -2.31 -17.81
N SER A 43 -4.24 -3.56 -17.77
CA SER A 43 -3.41 -4.71 -17.40
C SER A 43 -2.29 -4.89 -18.42
N THR A 44 -1.08 -5.16 -17.94
CA THR A 44 0.10 -5.50 -18.75
C THR A 44 0.54 -6.94 -18.55
N TYR A 45 -0.01 -7.63 -17.54
CA TYR A 45 0.19 -9.05 -17.26
C TYR A 45 -0.98 -9.60 -16.42
N PRO A 46 -1.44 -10.84 -16.64
CA PRO A 46 -1.02 -11.74 -17.73
C PRO A 46 -1.54 -11.25 -19.10
N ASP A 47 -0.89 -11.69 -20.17
CA ASP A 47 -1.40 -11.56 -21.54
C ASP A 47 -2.39 -12.72 -21.81
N ASP A 48 -3.52 -12.65 -21.13
CA ASP A 48 -4.57 -13.66 -21.14
C ASP A 48 -5.92 -12.94 -21.37
N PRO A 49 -6.58 -13.17 -22.51
CA PRO A 49 -7.86 -12.53 -22.83
C PRO A 49 -9.00 -12.94 -21.88
N ASP A 50 -8.89 -14.09 -21.22
CA ASP A 50 -9.88 -14.60 -20.27
C ASP A 50 -9.65 -14.07 -18.83
N HIS A 51 -8.58 -13.31 -18.58
CA HIS A 51 -8.36 -12.68 -17.29
C HIS A 51 -9.44 -11.63 -16.99
N ASP A 52 -9.95 -11.59 -15.76
CA ASP A 52 -11.05 -10.73 -15.32
C ASP A 52 -10.85 -9.23 -15.65
N PHE A 53 -9.61 -8.75 -15.77
CA PHE A 53 -9.29 -7.36 -16.08
C PHE A 53 -8.85 -7.15 -17.53
N ALA A 54 -8.79 -8.22 -18.33
CA ALA A 54 -8.38 -8.13 -19.74
C ALA A 54 -9.28 -7.16 -20.52
N GLY A 55 -8.66 -6.26 -21.28
CA GLY A 55 -9.36 -5.29 -22.13
C GLY A 55 -10.18 -4.23 -21.38
N LYS A 56 -10.19 -4.22 -20.05
CA LYS A 56 -10.92 -3.23 -19.25
C LYS A 56 -10.05 -1.99 -18.97
N LEU A 57 -10.69 -0.82 -19.05
CA LEU A 57 -10.07 0.42 -18.59
C LEU A 57 -9.89 0.37 -17.07
N LEU A 58 -8.67 0.59 -16.62
CA LEU A 58 -8.33 0.73 -15.21
C LEU A 58 -8.22 2.21 -14.84
N ILE A 59 -8.74 2.57 -13.67
CA ILE A 59 -8.68 3.95 -13.17
C ILE A 59 -8.24 3.90 -11.70
N ALA A 60 -7.15 4.59 -11.38
CA ALA A 60 -6.71 4.85 -10.01
C ALA A 60 -6.91 6.33 -9.69
N ASN A 61 -7.80 6.64 -8.77
CA ASN A 61 -8.08 8.00 -8.33
C ASN A 61 -7.60 8.19 -6.88
N PHE A 62 -6.58 9.02 -6.68
CA PHE A 62 -6.08 9.42 -5.36
C PHE A 62 -7.10 10.37 -4.71
N SER A 63 -8.16 9.79 -4.17
CA SER A 63 -9.39 10.50 -3.80
C SER A 63 -9.35 11.19 -2.45
N SER A 64 -8.47 10.76 -1.55
CA SER A 64 -8.32 11.34 -0.21
C SER A 64 -6.90 11.07 0.31
N CYS A 65 -6.30 12.09 0.93
CA CYS A 65 -5.01 11.99 1.60
C CYS A 65 -5.05 12.77 2.91
N SER A 66 -4.57 12.13 3.96
CA SER A 66 -4.32 12.74 5.26
C SER A 66 -2.83 12.63 5.62
N VAL A 67 -2.46 13.02 6.82
CA VAL A 67 -1.09 12.90 7.32
C VAL A 67 -0.65 11.43 7.45
N ASP A 68 -1.57 10.51 7.58
CA ASP A 68 -1.33 9.09 7.90
C ASP A 68 -2.04 8.09 6.97
N GLU A 69 -2.90 8.56 6.05
CA GLU A 69 -3.67 7.68 5.17
C GLU A 69 -3.85 8.27 3.76
N ILE A 70 -3.65 7.44 2.75
CA ILE A 70 -3.97 7.71 1.35
C ILE A 70 -5.00 6.70 0.88
N ARG A 71 -6.10 7.18 0.26
CA ARG A 71 -7.12 6.35 -0.37
C ARG A 71 -7.11 6.51 -1.88
N VAL A 72 -6.95 5.39 -2.57
CA VAL A 72 -6.97 5.33 -4.03
C VAL A 72 -8.16 4.49 -4.46
N LYS A 73 -9.22 5.13 -4.97
CA LYS A 73 -10.35 4.41 -5.57
C LYS A 73 -9.88 3.76 -6.87
N PHE A 74 -9.97 2.44 -6.92
CA PHE A 74 -9.53 1.65 -8.06
C PHE A 74 -10.71 1.04 -8.80
N LYS A 75 -10.91 1.49 -10.04
CA LYS A 75 -12.03 1.07 -10.90
C LYS A 75 -11.53 0.15 -12.01
N VAL A 76 -12.28 -0.91 -12.29
CA VAL A 76 -12.02 -1.89 -13.35
C VAL A 76 -13.24 -1.94 -14.28
N GLY A 77 -13.16 -1.31 -15.45
CA GLY A 77 -14.32 -1.15 -16.33
C GLY A 77 -15.44 -0.40 -15.63
N GLN A 78 -16.56 -1.05 -15.33
CA GLN A 78 -17.68 -0.46 -14.58
C GLN A 78 -17.65 -0.75 -13.07
N ASP A 79 -16.81 -1.70 -12.64
CA ASP A 79 -16.70 -2.10 -11.25
C ASP A 79 -15.91 -1.04 -10.45
N GLN A 80 -16.52 -0.48 -9.40
CA GLN A 80 -15.97 0.55 -8.51
C GLN A 80 -15.84 0.04 -7.06
N SER A 81 -15.89 -1.25 -6.85
CA SER A 81 -15.90 -1.88 -5.51
C SER A 81 -14.61 -1.70 -4.71
N ARG A 82 -13.48 -1.35 -5.36
CA ARG A 82 -12.13 -1.44 -4.80
C ARG A 82 -11.58 -0.10 -4.37
N THR A 83 -10.96 -0.07 -3.20
CA THR A 83 -10.12 1.06 -2.73
C THR A 83 -8.82 0.51 -2.16
N TRP A 84 -7.68 1.01 -2.63
CA TRP A 84 -6.41 0.80 -1.94
C TRP A 84 -6.30 1.81 -0.80
N ILE A 85 -5.98 1.34 0.38
CA ILE A 85 -5.76 2.15 1.58
C ILE A 85 -4.30 1.97 1.96
N ILE A 86 -3.51 3.02 1.86
CA ILE A 86 -2.12 3.05 2.27
C ILE A 86 -2.04 3.86 3.56
N THR A 87 -1.66 3.22 4.66
CA THR A 87 -1.56 3.85 5.98
C THR A 87 -0.11 3.86 6.45
N GLN A 88 0.36 4.99 6.99
CA GLN A 88 1.65 5.06 7.67
C GLN A 88 1.48 5.10 9.18
N SER A 89 2.39 4.43 9.90
CA SER A 89 2.42 4.39 11.35
C SER A 89 3.85 4.18 11.87
N GLU A 90 4.04 4.14 13.19
CA GLU A 90 5.34 3.79 13.79
C GLU A 90 5.82 2.37 13.42
N GLN A 91 4.93 1.48 12.94
CA GLN A 91 5.25 0.13 12.49
C GLN A 91 5.74 0.09 11.03
N GLY A 92 5.47 1.12 10.23
CA GLY A 92 5.77 1.22 8.81
C GLY A 92 4.56 1.53 7.96
N LEU A 93 4.63 1.19 6.67
CA LEU A 93 3.51 1.32 5.74
C LEU A 93 2.71 0.04 5.66
N LEU A 94 1.40 0.18 5.64
CA LEU A 94 0.43 -0.89 5.44
C LEU A 94 -0.39 -0.59 4.19
N LEU A 95 -0.53 -1.57 3.29
CA LEU A 95 -1.47 -1.54 2.17
C LEU A 95 -2.62 -2.51 2.47
N LYS A 96 -3.85 -2.02 2.42
CA LYS A 96 -5.07 -2.85 2.47
C LYS A 96 -5.94 -2.59 1.25
N HIS A 97 -6.62 -3.65 0.78
CA HIS A 97 -7.60 -3.60 -0.29
C HIS A 97 -8.98 -3.66 0.33
N ASP A 98 -9.67 -2.53 0.35
CA ASP A 98 -11.05 -2.42 0.81
C ASP A 98 -11.99 -2.68 -0.38
N HIS A 99 -12.84 -3.70 -0.24
CA HIS A 99 -13.86 -4.05 -1.22
C HIS A 99 -15.25 -3.83 -0.62
N ARG A 100 -16.12 -3.21 -1.42
CA ARG A 100 -17.47 -2.86 -1.01
C ARG A 100 -18.50 -3.24 -2.04
N HIS A 101 -19.66 -3.71 -1.58
CA HIS A 101 -20.86 -3.84 -2.41
C HIS A 101 -21.36 -2.46 -2.90
N ALA A 102 -22.29 -2.46 -3.84
CA ALA A 102 -22.84 -1.22 -4.40
C ALA A 102 -23.60 -0.35 -3.37
N ASP A 103 -24.10 -0.95 -2.30
CA ASP A 103 -24.75 -0.26 -1.19
C ASP A 103 -23.76 0.29 -0.14
N GLY A 104 -22.45 0.06 -0.34
CA GLY A 104 -21.38 0.51 0.54
C GLY A 104 -21.05 -0.43 1.71
N THR A 105 -21.78 -1.54 1.87
CA THR A 105 -21.43 -2.56 2.87
C THR A 105 -20.12 -3.28 2.51
N PRO A 106 -19.30 -3.71 3.49
CA PRO A 106 -18.09 -4.47 3.21
C PRO A 106 -18.40 -5.78 2.50
N ASP A 107 -17.56 -6.14 1.52
CA ASP A 107 -17.55 -7.46 0.91
C ASP A 107 -17.00 -8.50 1.90
N GLU A 108 -17.33 -9.77 1.74
CA GLU A 108 -16.78 -10.88 2.54
C GLU A 108 -15.25 -10.97 2.39
N ILE A 109 -14.73 -10.69 1.19
CA ILE A 109 -13.29 -10.65 0.89
C ILE A 109 -12.84 -9.19 0.79
N THR A 110 -12.57 -8.59 1.93
CA THR A 110 -12.15 -7.19 2.06
C THR A 110 -11.02 -7.03 3.08
N ASN A 111 -10.34 -5.87 3.09
CA ASN A 111 -9.24 -5.52 3.99
C ASN A 111 -8.04 -6.48 3.97
N TYR A 112 -7.84 -7.18 2.85
CA TYR A 112 -6.64 -7.98 2.67
C TYR A 112 -5.46 -7.12 2.18
N GLY A 113 -4.24 -7.54 2.50
CA GLY A 113 -3.03 -6.80 2.17
C GLY A 113 -1.88 -7.15 3.09
N GLY A 114 -1.05 -6.16 3.44
CA GLY A 114 0.03 -6.39 4.39
C GLY A 114 1.04 -5.25 4.47
N TRP A 115 2.10 -5.49 5.23
CA TRP A 115 3.11 -4.51 5.59
C TRP A 115 4.21 -4.39 4.54
N ALA A 116 4.69 -3.17 4.33
CA ALA A 116 5.86 -2.93 3.51
C ALA A 116 7.09 -3.60 4.11
N ASN A 117 7.87 -4.27 3.26
CA ASN A 117 9.16 -4.83 3.64
C ASN A 117 10.30 -3.80 3.41
N ASN A 118 11.55 -4.22 3.71
CA ASN A 118 12.73 -3.34 3.58
C ASN A 118 13.36 -3.32 2.17
N GLN A 119 12.72 -3.93 1.15
CA GLN A 119 13.24 -4.01 -0.21
C GLN A 119 12.84 -2.81 -1.08
N GLY A 120 11.94 -1.96 -0.57
CA GLY A 120 11.46 -0.79 -1.27
C GLY A 120 12.45 0.38 -1.27
N ASN A 121 12.06 1.44 -1.96
CA ASN A 121 12.74 2.73 -2.00
C ASN A 121 11.70 3.86 -1.97
N SER A 122 12.14 5.11 -2.12
CA SER A 122 11.26 6.29 -2.09
C SER A 122 10.21 6.37 -3.20
N TRP A 123 10.25 5.49 -4.22
CA TRP A 123 9.32 5.48 -5.35
C TRP A 123 8.62 4.14 -5.54
N ARG A 124 9.05 3.09 -4.82
CA ARG A 124 8.52 1.74 -4.94
C ARG A 124 8.53 1.04 -3.59
N GLN A 125 7.41 0.42 -3.22
CA GLN A 125 7.30 -0.39 -2.01
C GLN A 125 6.70 -1.76 -2.33
N PHE A 126 7.07 -2.76 -1.50
CA PHE A 126 6.60 -4.13 -1.59
C PHE A 126 5.88 -4.49 -0.30
N PHE A 127 4.60 -4.82 -0.40
CA PHE A 127 3.71 -5.13 0.72
C PHE A 127 3.48 -6.64 0.77
N VAL A 128 3.92 -7.27 1.85
CA VAL A 128 3.85 -8.72 2.04
C VAL A 128 2.55 -9.07 2.77
N ALA A 129 1.83 -10.07 2.29
CA ALA A 129 0.59 -10.54 2.92
C ALA A 129 0.79 -10.75 4.43
N ASP A 130 -0.09 -10.16 5.24
CA ASP A 130 -0.09 -10.33 6.69
C ASP A 130 -0.88 -11.57 7.12
N SER A 131 -0.87 -11.87 8.43
CA SER A 131 -1.60 -13.03 8.98
C SER A 131 -3.11 -12.96 8.75
N GLU A 132 -3.70 -11.75 8.86
CA GLU A 132 -5.13 -11.55 8.61
C GLU A 132 -5.50 -11.91 7.16
N THR A 133 -4.65 -11.50 6.21
CA THR A 133 -4.80 -11.85 4.80
C THR A 133 -4.66 -13.35 4.56
N ALA A 134 -3.67 -14.00 5.21
CA ALA A 134 -3.45 -15.44 5.09
C ALA A 134 -4.61 -16.26 5.68
N GLU A 135 -5.23 -15.78 6.75
CA GLU A 135 -6.42 -16.41 7.35
C GLU A 135 -7.66 -16.21 6.47
N LEU A 136 -7.89 -14.99 5.96
CA LEU A 136 -9.03 -14.66 5.11
C LEU A 136 -8.96 -15.35 3.74
N ILE A 137 -7.76 -15.38 3.13
CA ILE A 137 -7.50 -15.91 1.79
C ILE A 137 -6.25 -16.78 1.85
N PRO A 138 -6.34 -18.06 2.25
CA PRO A 138 -5.16 -18.94 2.38
C PRO A 138 -4.29 -18.99 1.13
N ALA A 139 -4.89 -18.92 -0.07
CA ALA A 139 -4.17 -18.87 -1.33
C ALA A 139 -3.34 -17.59 -1.51
N ALA A 140 -3.61 -16.52 -0.77
CA ALA A 140 -2.91 -15.25 -0.82
C ALA A 140 -1.79 -15.12 0.22
N ALA A 141 -1.56 -16.13 1.05
CA ALA A 141 -0.57 -16.10 2.14
C ALA A 141 0.86 -15.75 1.67
N THR A 142 1.18 -16.00 0.41
CA THR A 142 2.48 -15.68 -0.20
C THR A 142 2.41 -14.48 -1.17
N ASN A 143 1.33 -13.72 -1.15
CA ASN A 143 1.20 -12.54 -2.00
C ASN A 143 2.19 -11.45 -1.58
N VAL A 144 2.78 -10.82 -2.59
CA VAL A 144 3.54 -9.58 -2.46
C VAL A 144 2.98 -8.60 -3.49
N TRP A 145 2.36 -7.55 -3.00
CA TRP A 145 1.91 -6.43 -3.84
C TRP A 145 3.03 -5.41 -3.96
N MET A 146 3.23 -4.87 -5.14
CA MET A 146 4.16 -3.77 -5.37
C MET A 146 3.40 -2.56 -5.92
N LEU A 147 3.68 -1.40 -5.36
CA LEU A 147 3.23 -0.12 -5.87
C LEU A 147 4.44 0.75 -6.17
N GLU A 148 4.52 1.26 -7.41
CA GLU A 148 5.60 2.12 -7.89
C GLU A 148 5.02 3.33 -8.62
N TYR A 149 5.58 4.51 -8.35
CA TYR A 149 5.38 5.70 -9.18
C TYR A 149 6.71 6.17 -9.74
N GLN A 150 6.80 6.29 -11.07
CA GLN A 150 7.98 6.77 -11.76
C GLN A 150 7.77 8.24 -12.20
N PRO A 151 8.36 9.24 -11.53
CA PRO A 151 8.04 10.65 -11.77
C PRO A 151 8.48 11.15 -13.15
N ARG A 152 9.50 10.56 -13.75
CA ARG A 152 9.99 10.98 -15.09
C ARG A 152 9.04 10.57 -16.21
N SER A 153 8.52 9.35 -16.17
CA SER A 153 7.56 8.80 -17.13
C SER A 153 6.11 9.00 -16.69
N GLN A 154 5.89 9.42 -15.45
CA GLN A 154 4.59 9.56 -14.82
C GLN A 154 3.77 8.25 -14.83
N ILE A 155 4.44 7.10 -14.73
CA ILE A 155 3.80 5.79 -14.72
C ILE A 155 3.55 5.36 -13.29
N LEU A 156 2.30 5.03 -12.97
CA LEU A 156 1.89 4.30 -11.78
C LEU A 156 1.80 2.82 -12.13
N THR A 157 2.61 1.98 -11.48
CA THR A 157 2.60 0.54 -11.65
C THR A 157 2.05 -0.13 -10.39
N TYR A 158 1.10 -1.03 -10.57
CA TYR A 158 0.63 -1.96 -9.56
C TYR A 158 0.96 -3.38 -10.01
N ASP A 159 1.62 -4.14 -9.15
CA ASP A 159 2.08 -5.50 -9.45
C ASP A 159 1.71 -6.45 -8.30
N LEU A 160 1.44 -7.69 -8.63
CA LEU A 160 1.21 -8.78 -7.68
C LEU A 160 2.05 -9.99 -8.05
N LYS A 161 2.81 -10.49 -7.09
CA LYS A 161 3.43 -11.80 -7.12
C LYS A 161 2.76 -12.75 -6.12
N ARG A 162 2.78 -14.04 -6.44
CA ARG A 162 2.39 -15.13 -5.55
C ARG A 162 3.36 -16.29 -5.72
N HIS A 163 3.89 -16.84 -4.63
CA HIS A 163 4.97 -17.85 -4.66
C HIS A 163 6.19 -17.36 -5.48
N ASP A 164 6.55 -16.07 -5.34
CA ASP A 164 7.61 -15.40 -6.11
C ASP A 164 7.42 -15.40 -7.64
N GLN A 165 6.24 -15.81 -8.12
CA GLN A 165 5.89 -15.80 -9.54
C GLN A 165 4.98 -14.60 -9.85
N PRO A 166 5.14 -13.95 -11.02
CA PRO A 166 4.22 -12.92 -11.48
C PRO A 166 2.78 -13.45 -11.51
N ARG A 167 1.84 -12.65 -11.01
CA ARG A 167 0.42 -12.98 -11.01
C ARG A 167 -0.42 -11.94 -11.73
N TYR A 168 -0.06 -10.66 -11.55
CA TYR A 168 -0.79 -9.56 -12.15
C TYR A 168 0.10 -8.31 -12.22
N GLN A 169 -0.06 -7.52 -13.28
CA GLN A 169 0.53 -6.18 -13.37
C GLN A 169 -0.40 -5.26 -14.16
N ALA A 170 -0.45 -4.00 -13.73
CA ALA A 170 -1.10 -2.90 -14.42
C ALA A 170 -0.18 -1.68 -14.47
N GLN A 171 -0.27 -0.94 -15.58
CA GLN A 171 0.39 0.36 -15.73
C GLN A 171 -0.65 1.42 -16.08
N LEU A 172 -0.56 2.55 -15.37
CA LEU A 172 -1.49 3.66 -15.52
C LEU A 172 -0.71 4.96 -15.69
N HIS A 173 -1.27 5.89 -16.47
CA HIS A 173 -0.72 7.21 -16.74
C HIS A 173 -1.68 8.29 -16.25
N PRO A 174 -1.22 9.52 -15.94
CA PRO A 174 -2.10 10.61 -15.56
C PRO A 174 -3.19 10.80 -16.63
N LYS A 175 -4.43 10.94 -16.18
CA LYS A 175 -5.55 11.26 -17.07
C LYS A 175 -5.36 12.70 -17.55
N GLN A 176 -5.23 12.85 -18.86
CA GLN A 176 -5.25 14.15 -19.52
C GLN A 176 -6.62 14.82 -19.43
#